data_42f964f2dae611243339167d6dbef965
#
_entry.id   42f964f2dae611243339167d6dbef965
#
_cell.length_a   1.000
_cell.length_b   1.000
_cell.length_c   1.000
_cell.angle_alpha   90.00
_cell.angle_beta   90.00
_cell.angle_gamma   90.00
#
_symmetry.space_group_name_H-M   'P 1'
#
loop_
_entity.id
_entity.type
_entity.pdbx_description
1 polymer ?
#
loop_
_entity_poly.entity_id
_entity_poly.type
_entity_poly.pdbx_seq_one_letter_code
_entity_poly.pdbx_strand_id
1 'polypeptide(L)'
;MGNMDVMKIENLTKQYKGFRLDNVSLRIKPGEIVGLVGENGAGKSTLMKAALGLIRSDAGQVLFWGQPLQQNSVEIKNKIGVMLDESGFYHTMNAQEAGKICAGIYKDWDSAKYETFLNKYGINMKKPIKDYSKGMRVKLMLATALCHGAEILILDEPTSGLDPVAREEILEDFKEFVSDGKKAVLISLHISSDLEKIADEIVFIHQGRQVFTKSSREICEEGGVDMIMNEYVRGKSI
;
A
#
# COMPACT_ATOMS: atom_id res chain seq x y z
N MET A 1 -20.60 -8.05 -17.66
CA MET A 1 -19.78 -6.83 -17.69
C MET A 1 -18.53 -7.16 -16.90
N GLY A 2 -17.33 -7.16 -17.52
CA GLY A 2 -16.09 -7.42 -16.80
C GLY A 2 -15.90 -6.33 -15.73
N ASN A 3 -15.57 -6.71 -14.51
CA ASN A 3 -15.24 -5.75 -13.45
C ASN A 3 -14.04 -4.91 -13.92
N MET A 4 -14.22 -3.58 -13.92
CA MET A 4 -13.16 -2.62 -14.23
C MET A 4 -12.08 -2.71 -13.16
N ASP A 5 -10.80 -2.73 -13.54
CA ASP A 5 -9.68 -2.70 -12.60
C ASP A 5 -9.76 -1.42 -11.73
N VAL A 6 -9.52 -1.57 -10.43
CA VAL A 6 -9.42 -0.42 -9.50
C VAL A 6 -8.19 0.39 -9.83
N MET A 7 -7.09 -0.30 -10.12
CA MET A 7 -5.84 0.32 -10.55
C MET A 7 -5.18 -0.52 -11.65
N LYS A 8 -4.61 0.16 -12.65
CA LYS A 8 -3.82 -0.44 -13.71
C LYS A 8 -2.57 0.38 -13.98
N ILE A 9 -1.43 -0.24 -13.93
CA ILE A 9 -0.15 0.32 -14.33
C ILE A 9 0.26 -0.36 -15.64
N GLU A 10 0.64 0.42 -16.65
CA GLU A 10 1.05 -0.07 -17.96
C GLU A 10 2.43 0.50 -18.32
N ASN A 11 3.41 -0.40 -18.45
CA ASN A 11 4.77 -0.13 -18.94
C ASN A 11 5.46 1.06 -18.22
N LEU A 12 5.24 1.17 -16.91
CA LEU A 12 5.75 2.28 -16.12
C LEU A 12 7.28 2.24 -16.04
N THR A 13 7.88 3.34 -16.44
CA THR A 13 9.35 3.49 -16.47
C THR A 13 9.74 4.78 -15.75
N LYS A 14 10.76 4.68 -14.90
CA LYS A 14 11.40 5.83 -14.23
C LYS A 14 12.90 5.68 -14.19
N GLN A 15 13.61 6.65 -14.73
CA GLN A 15 15.07 6.68 -14.77
C GLN A 15 15.61 7.63 -13.70
N TYR A 16 16.57 7.14 -12.92
CA TYR A 16 17.42 7.92 -12.04
C TYR A 16 18.90 7.69 -12.38
N LYS A 17 19.79 8.51 -11.85
CA LYS A 17 21.24 8.24 -11.94
C LYS A 17 21.56 6.98 -11.11
N GLY A 18 21.92 5.91 -11.81
CA GLY A 18 22.29 4.64 -11.16
C GLY A 18 21.14 3.67 -10.87
N PHE A 19 19.88 4.02 -11.19
CA PHE A 19 18.73 3.12 -11.03
C PHE A 19 17.67 3.37 -12.10
N ARG A 20 17.04 2.32 -12.58
CA ARG A 20 15.91 2.39 -13.50
C ARG A 20 14.80 1.44 -13.07
N LEU A 21 13.59 1.99 -12.84
CA LEU A 21 12.37 1.20 -12.86
C LEU A 21 12.00 1.02 -14.35
N ASP A 22 11.94 -0.22 -14.82
CA ASP A 22 11.92 -0.53 -16.25
C ASP A 22 10.67 -1.35 -16.62
N ASN A 23 9.74 -0.70 -17.32
CA ASN A 23 8.61 -1.36 -17.98
C ASN A 23 7.74 -2.21 -17.06
N VAL A 24 7.42 -1.72 -15.85
CA VAL A 24 6.60 -2.44 -14.86
C VAL A 24 5.12 -2.29 -15.20
N SER A 25 4.39 -3.41 -15.20
CA SER A 25 2.96 -3.44 -15.46
C SER A 25 2.26 -4.32 -14.41
N LEU A 26 1.18 -3.81 -13.80
CA LEU A 26 0.34 -4.58 -12.89
C LEU A 26 -1.10 -4.08 -12.94
N ARG A 27 -2.01 -4.89 -12.47
CA ARG A 27 -3.43 -4.54 -12.33
C ARG A 27 -3.93 -5.01 -10.97
N ILE A 28 -4.91 -4.30 -10.45
CA ILE A 28 -5.56 -4.62 -9.17
C ILE A 28 -7.06 -4.57 -9.41
N LYS A 29 -7.74 -5.68 -9.18
CA LYS A 29 -9.19 -5.78 -9.32
C LYS A 29 -9.91 -5.44 -8.02
N PRO A 30 -11.20 -5.13 -8.07
CA PRO A 30 -12.01 -5.02 -6.87
C PRO A 30 -11.99 -6.33 -6.07
N GLY A 31 -11.83 -6.24 -4.76
CA GLY A 31 -11.72 -7.37 -3.84
C GLY A 31 -10.31 -7.92 -3.67
N GLU A 32 -9.30 -7.42 -4.41
CA GLU A 32 -7.95 -7.98 -4.40
C GLU A 32 -6.98 -7.23 -3.46
N ILE A 33 -6.10 -7.99 -2.84
CA ILE A 33 -4.87 -7.53 -2.20
C ILE A 33 -3.69 -7.96 -3.06
N VAL A 34 -2.97 -6.99 -3.63
CA VAL A 34 -1.76 -7.24 -4.43
C VAL A 34 -0.51 -6.88 -3.62
N GLY A 35 0.35 -7.85 -3.43
CA GLY A 35 1.60 -7.70 -2.70
C GLY A 35 2.79 -7.38 -3.61
N LEU A 36 3.62 -6.43 -3.20
CA LEU A 36 4.92 -6.17 -3.84
C LEU A 36 6.04 -6.75 -3.00
N VAL A 37 6.84 -7.62 -3.58
CA VAL A 37 8.05 -8.16 -2.96
C VAL A 37 9.29 -7.78 -3.75
N GLY A 38 10.44 -7.79 -3.09
CA GLY A 38 11.72 -7.47 -3.66
C GLY A 38 12.68 -6.92 -2.62
N GLU A 39 13.97 -6.97 -2.90
CA GLU A 39 15.01 -6.44 -2.03
C GLU A 39 14.87 -4.93 -1.78
N ASN A 40 15.58 -4.43 -0.76
CA ASN A 40 15.69 -2.99 -0.55
C ASN A 40 16.34 -2.33 -1.79
N GLY A 41 15.72 -1.25 -2.26
CA GLY A 41 16.18 -0.60 -3.50
C GLY A 41 15.70 -1.26 -4.80
N ALA A 42 14.92 -2.36 -4.75
CA ALA A 42 14.39 -3.02 -5.95
C ALA A 42 13.44 -2.14 -6.77
N GLY A 43 12.84 -1.09 -6.18
CA GLY A 43 11.97 -0.14 -6.87
C GLY A 43 10.52 -0.11 -6.40
N LYS A 44 10.15 -0.85 -5.36
CA LYS A 44 8.77 -0.91 -4.82
C LYS A 44 8.21 0.47 -4.47
N SER A 45 8.90 1.22 -3.61
CA SER A 45 8.50 2.59 -3.23
C SER A 45 8.52 3.57 -4.42
N THR A 46 9.43 3.38 -5.38
CA THR A 46 9.46 4.17 -6.63
C THR A 46 8.21 3.90 -7.46
N LEU A 47 7.81 2.63 -7.61
CA LEU A 47 6.59 2.25 -8.31
C LEU A 47 5.36 2.89 -7.66
N MET A 48 5.21 2.76 -6.35
CA MET A 48 4.08 3.35 -5.61
C MET A 48 4.05 4.88 -5.71
N LYS A 49 5.20 5.55 -5.54
CA LYS A 49 5.29 7.02 -5.67
C LYS A 49 4.96 7.49 -7.10
N ALA A 50 5.39 6.76 -8.13
CA ALA A 50 5.03 7.06 -9.51
C ALA A 50 3.55 6.82 -9.78
N ALA A 51 2.99 5.74 -9.25
CA ALA A 51 1.57 5.43 -9.35
C ALA A 51 0.67 6.51 -8.73
N LEU A 52 1.10 7.12 -7.63
CA LEU A 52 0.41 8.24 -6.97
C LEU A 52 0.68 9.61 -7.61
N GLY A 53 1.53 9.66 -8.64
CA GLY A 53 1.93 10.94 -9.28
C GLY A 53 2.79 11.83 -8.38
N LEU A 54 3.39 11.29 -7.31
CA LEU A 54 4.33 12.00 -6.43
C LEU A 54 5.69 12.20 -7.10
N ILE A 55 6.02 11.33 -8.05
CA ILE A 55 7.16 11.47 -8.97
C ILE A 55 6.66 11.29 -10.40
N ARG A 56 7.21 12.04 -11.32
CA ARG A 56 6.87 11.93 -12.75
C ARG A 56 7.52 10.69 -13.34
N SER A 57 6.73 9.80 -13.94
CA SER A 57 7.23 8.71 -14.79
C SER A 57 7.82 9.27 -16.10
N ASP A 58 8.80 8.54 -16.68
CA ASP A 58 9.41 8.91 -17.95
C ASP A 58 8.69 8.21 -19.12
N ALA A 59 8.01 7.07 -18.86
CA ALA A 59 7.12 6.39 -19.81
C ALA A 59 6.07 5.58 -19.07
N GLY A 60 5.06 5.11 -19.81
CA GLY A 60 3.94 4.34 -19.28
C GLY A 60 2.81 5.22 -18.74
N GLN A 61 1.78 4.58 -18.22
CA GLN A 61 0.64 5.26 -17.63
C GLN A 61 0.07 4.53 -16.42
N VAL A 62 -0.67 5.27 -15.59
CA VAL A 62 -1.39 4.75 -14.44
C VAL A 62 -2.85 5.17 -14.56
N LEU A 63 -3.73 4.20 -14.48
CA LEU A 63 -5.16 4.38 -14.53
C LEU A 63 -5.78 3.93 -13.20
N PHE A 64 -6.68 4.74 -12.67
CA PHE A 64 -7.57 4.38 -11.57
C PHE A 64 -9.01 4.36 -12.10
N TRP A 65 -9.73 3.24 -11.95
CA TRP A 65 -11.06 3.04 -12.52
C TRP A 65 -11.13 3.43 -14.00
N GLY A 66 -10.08 3.05 -14.76
CA GLY A 66 -9.94 3.35 -16.18
C GLY A 66 -9.59 4.81 -16.53
N GLN A 67 -9.42 5.69 -15.54
CA GLN A 67 -9.13 7.11 -15.74
C GLN A 67 -7.67 7.43 -15.38
N PRO A 68 -6.94 8.18 -16.22
CA PRO A 68 -5.61 8.67 -15.88
C PRO A 68 -5.66 9.60 -14.65
N LEU A 69 -4.75 9.40 -13.70
CA LEU A 69 -4.66 10.21 -12.47
C LEU A 69 -4.61 11.71 -12.75
N GLN A 70 -3.97 12.13 -13.85
CA GLN A 70 -3.79 13.55 -14.20
C GLN A 70 -5.09 14.25 -14.60
N GLN A 71 -6.09 13.52 -15.11
CA GLN A 71 -7.34 14.12 -15.62
C GLN A 71 -8.34 14.46 -14.50
N ASN A 72 -8.46 13.60 -13.49
CA ASN A 72 -9.38 13.77 -12.36
C ASN A 72 -8.66 13.60 -11.01
N SER A 73 -7.54 14.29 -10.84
CA SER A 73 -6.60 14.03 -9.73
C SER A 73 -7.21 14.21 -8.34
N VAL A 74 -8.12 15.17 -8.13
CA VAL A 74 -8.75 15.41 -6.82
C VAL A 74 -9.74 14.29 -6.49
N GLU A 75 -10.63 13.94 -7.41
CA GLU A 75 -11.64 12.90 -7.20
C GLU A 75 -10.99 11.54 -7.00
N ILE A 76 -9.98 11.22 -7.83
CA ILE A 76 -9.24 9.96 -7.72
C ILE A 76 -8.50 9.90 -6.38
N LYS A 77 -7.76 10.96 -6.01
CA LYS A 77 -6.99 11.00 -4.75
C LYS A 77 -7.86 10.91 -3.50
N ASN A 78 -9.08 11.44 -3.53
CA ASN A 78 -10.03 11.30 -2.42
C ASN A 78 -10.44 9.84 -2.16
N LYS A 79 -10.26 8.96 -3.13
CA LYS A 79 -10.56 7.52 -3.02
C LYS A 79 -9.34 6.65 -2.74
N ILE A 80 -8.17 7.26 -2.58
CA ILE A 80 -6.92 6.53 -2.33
C ILE A 80 -6.45 6.78 -0.90
N GLY A 81 -6.38 5.74 -0.09
CA GLY A 81 -5.70 5.76 1.19
C GLY A 81 -4.21 5.47 1.00
N VAL A 82 -3.35 6.30 1.57
CA VAL A 82 -1.90 6.22 1.32
C VAL A 82 -1.13 6.14 2.61
N MET A 83 -0.14 5.23 2.64
CA MET A 83 0.90 5.20 3.65
C MET A 83 2.24 4.85 2.97
N LEU A 84 3.12 5.85 2.80
CA LEU A 84 4.42 5.70 2.12
C LEU A 84 5.63 6.00 3.01
N ASP A 85 5.44 6.66 4.13
CA ASP A 85 6.51 7.08 5.03
C ASP A 85 6.01 7.31 6.46
N GLU A 86 6.93 7.48 7.42
CA GLU A 86 6.66 7.41 8.86
C GLU A 86 5.81 8.54 9.46
N SER A 87 5.46 9.60 8.79
CA SER A 87 4.42 10.51 9.29
C SER A 87 4.07 11.64 8.33
N GLY A 88 2.78 11.74 7.96
CA GLY A 88 2.23 12.91 7.29
C GLY A 88 1.89 14.08 8.24
N PHE A 89 2.11 13.95 9.55
CA PHE A 89 1.70 14.95 10.54
C PHE A 89 2.88 15.53 11.31
N TYR A 90 2.76 16.80 11.70
CA TYR A 90 3.75 17.45 12.55
C TYR A 90 3.84 16.76 13.91
N HIS A 91 5.06 16.60 14.41
CA HIS A 91 5.34 15.94 15.70
C HIS A 91 4.67 16.62 16.92
N THR A 92 4.38 17.92 16.83
CA THR A 92 3.71 18.71 17.88
C THR A 92 2.20 18.54 17.93
N MET A 93 1.61 18.02 16.85
CA MET A 93 0.18 17.72 16.77
C MET A 93 -0.18 16.48 17.57
N ASN A 94 -1.48 16.32 17.84
CA ASN A 94 -2.07 15.11 18.39
C ASN A 94 -3.06 14.48 17.39
N ALA A 95 -3.54 13.27 17.66
CA ALA A 95 -4.44 12.56 16.74
C ALA A 95 -5.79 13.27 16.56
N GLN A 96 -6.28 13.99 17.56
CA GLN A 96 -7.53 14.76 17.42
C GLN A 96 -7.36 15.92 16.41
N GLU A 97 -6.22 16.60 16.43
CA GLU A 97 -5.90 17.66 15.47
C GLU A 97 -5.68 17.09 14.07
N ALA A 98 -5.00 15.95 13.95
CA ALA A 98 -4.84 15.23 12.69
C ALA A 98 -6.20 14.87 12.07
N GLY A 99 -7.13 14.33 12.88
CA GLY A 99 -8.49 14.02 12.43
C GLY A 99 -9.27 15.26 11.95
N LYS A 100 -9.13 16.41 12.63
CA LYS A 100 -9.76 17.66 12.20
C LYS A 100 -9.22 18.16 10.86
N ILE A 101 -7.90 18.02 10.62
CA ILE A 101 -7.30 18.37 9.33
C ILE A 101 -7.85 17.44 8.23
N CYS A 102 -7.88 16.14 8.46
CA CYS A 102 -8.43 15.19 7.50
C CYS A 102 -9.91 15.48 7.19
N ALA A 103 -10.71 15.81 8.21
CA ALA A 103 -12.12 16.21 8.03
C ALA A 103 -12.28 17.49 7.20
N GLY A 104 -11.30 18.38 7.20
CA GLY A 104 -11.29 19.58 6.35
C GLY A 104 -10.84 19.33 4.91
N ILE A 105 -10.15 18.23 4.65
CA ILE A 105 -9.60 17.89 3.34
C ILE A 105 -10.47 16.88 2.59
N TYR A 106 -10.90 15.81 3.27
CA TYR A 106 -11.61 14.70 2.67
C TYR A 106 -13.13 14.87 2.82
N LYS A 107 -13.84 14.82 1.69
CA LYS A 107 -15.30 14.99 1.65
C LYS A 107 -16.04 13.88 2.42
N ASP A 108 -15.56 12.67 2.31
CA ASP A 108 -16.20 11.46 2.87
C ASP A 108 -15.52 11.01 4.18
N TRP A 109 -14.96 11.98 4.94
CA TRP A 109 -14.33 11.70 6.23
C TRP A 109 -15.33 11.25 7.28
N ASP A 110 -15.05 10.10 7.89
CA ASP A 110 -15.84 9.52 8.97
C ASP A 110 -15.12 9.67 10.32
N SER A 111 -15.49 10.73 11.06
CA SER A 111 -14.91 11.01 12.38
C SER A 111 -15.25 9.92 13.42
N ALA A 112 -16.42 9.32 13.34
CA ALA A 112 -16.82 8.28 14.29
C ALA A 112 -16.02 6.99 14.07
N LYS A 113 -15.83 6.60 12.81
CA LYS A 113 -14.96 5.49 12.42
C LYS A 113 -13.51 5.74 12.84
N TYR A 114 -13.00 6.96 12.66
CA TYR A 114 -11.66 7.35 13.06
C TYR A 114 -11.45 7.22 14.58
N GLU A 115 -12.37 7.74 15.40
CA GLU A 115 -12.31 7.61 16.85
C GLU A 115 -12.42 6.15 17.30
N THR A 116 -13.30 5.37 16.67
CA THR A 116 -13.46 3.94 16.96
C THR A 116 -12.18 3.18 16.67
N PHE A 117 -11.53 3.45 15.52
CA PHE A 117 -10.26 2.83 15.14
C PHE A 117 -9.14 3.16 16.14
N LEU A 118 -8.99 4.45 16.51
CA LEU A 118 -7.98 4.85 17.48
C LEU A 118 -8.19 4.23 18.86
N ASN A 119 -9.46 4.14 19.29
CA ASN A 119 -9.82 3.49 20.55
C ASN A 119 -9.54 1.98 20.54
N LYS A 120 -9.84 1.27 19.43
CA LYS A 120 -9.50 -0.15 19.21
C LYS A 120 -8.03 -0.41 19.51
N TYR A 121 -7.17 0.49 19.11
CA TYR A 121 -5.71 0.37 19.27
C TYR A 121 -5.14 1.11 20.50
N GLY A 122 -5.98 1.61 21.38
CA GLY A 122 -5.53 2.29 22.60
C GLY A 122 -4.76 3.59 22.36
N ILE A 123 -5.02 4.28 21.26
CA ILE A 123 -4.33 5.54 20.92
C ILE A 123 -4.94 6.69 21.70
N ASN A 124 -4.18 7.31 22.59
CA ASN A 124 -4.61 8.52 23.28
C ASN A 124 -4.58 9.71 22.31
N MET A 125 -5.78 10.15 21.88
CA MET A 125 -5.93 11.20 20.89
C MET A 125 -5.42 12.58 21.30
N LYS A 126 -5.22 12.84 22.60
CA LYS A 126 -4.74 14.13 23.12
C LYS A 126 -3.22 14.15 23.32
N LYS A 127 -2.56 12.99 23.31
CA LYS A 127 -1.11 12.89 23.45
C LYS A 127 -0.41 13.38 22.18
N PRO A 128 0.66 14.19 22.28
CA PRO A 128 1.42 14.63 21.10
C PRO A 128 2.01 13.46 20.32
N ILE A 129 2.01 13.53 18.98
CA ILE A 129 2.50 12.48 18.07
C ILE A 129 3.99 12.19 18.31
N LYS A 130 4.79 13.18 18.74
CA LYS A 130 6.20 12.98 19.12
C LYS A 130 6.39 11.92 20.21
N ASP A 131 5.39 11.79 21.10
CA ASP A 131 5.43 10.87 22.25
C ASP A 131 4.80 9.50 21.90
N TYR A 132 4.37 9.30 20.65
CA TYR A 132 3.88 8.01 20.18
C TYR A 132 5.04 7.06 19.88
N SER A 133 4.85 5.77 20.21
CA SER A 133 5.73 4.73 19.71
C SER A 133 5.63 4.64 18.16
N LYS A 134 6.59 3.96 17.52
CA LYS A 134 6.53 3.72 16.07
C LYS A 134 5.20 3.06 15.69
N GLY A 135 4.78 2.02 16.41
CA GLY A 135 3.51 1.34 16.19
C GLY A 135 2.28 2.25 16.35
N MET A 136 2.27 3.15 17.32
CA MET A 136 1.18 4.12 17.47
C MET A 136 1.11 5.09 16.28
N ARG A 137 2.25 5.52 15.75
CA ARG A 137 2.28 6.38 14.55
C ARG A 137 1.74 5.65 13.31
N VAL A 138 2.15 4.39 13.11
CA VAL A 138 1.63 3.54 12.03
C VAL A 138 0.11 3.40 12.13
N LYS A 139 -0.41 3.07 13.32
CA LYS A 139 -1.85 2.94 13.56
C LYS A 139 -2.61 4.25 13.31
N LEU A 140 -2.03 5.40 13.67
CA LEU A 140 -2.60 6.71 13.36
C LEU A 140 -2.69 6.94 11.84
N MET A 141 -1.63 6.63 11.10
CA MET A 141 -1.61 6.79 9.63
C MET A 141 -2.63 5.87 8.97
N LEU A 142 -2.74 4.62 9.42
CA LEU A 142 -3.77 3.69 8.93
C LEU A 142 -5.18 4.20 9.23
N ALA A 143 -5.43 4.74 10.43
CA ALA A 143 -6.71 5.36 10.74
C ALA A 143 -7.08 6.44 9.73
N THR A 144 -6.13 7.31 9.37
CA THR A 144 -6.37 8.36 8.37
C THR A 144 -6.60 7.81 6.97
N ALA A 145 -5.88 6.76 6.58
CA ALA A 145 -6.05 6.10 5.28
C ALA A 145 -7.37 5.34 5.14
N LEU A 146 -7.92 4.82 6.25
CA LEU A 146 -9.13 3.99 6.26
C LEU A 146 -10.44 4.79 6.44
N CYS A 147 -10.35 6.02 6.97
CA CYS A 147 -11.52 6.75 7.46
C CYS A 147 -12.00 7.89 6.55
N HIS A 148 -11.49 8.01 5.32
CA HIS A 148 -11.89 9.05 4.36
C HIS A 148 -12.63 8.52 3.12
N GLY A 149 -13.23 7.33 3.20
CA GLY A 149 -13.94 6.75 2.07
C GLY A 149 -13.04 6.12 1.01
N ALA A 150 -11.81 5.73 1.37
CA ALA A 150 -10.89 5.08 0.45
C ALA A 150 -11.49 3.83 -0.19
N GLU A 151 -11.31 3.69 -1.51
CA GLU A 151 -11.66 2.50 -2.29
C GLU A 151 -10.42 1.66 -2.66
N ILE A 152 -9.23 2.26 -2.56
CA ILE A 152 -7.95 1.54 -2.65
C ILE A 152 -6.97 2.05 -1.59
N LEU A 153 -6.21 1.15 -1.00
CA LEU A 153 -5.06 1.48 -0.14
C LEU A 153 -3.76 1.22 -0.88
N ILE A 154 -2.81 2.15 -0.77
CA ILE A 154 -1.43 1.99 -1.28
C ILE A 154 -0.48 2.18 -0.11
N LEU A 155 0.12 1.07 0.33
CA LEU A 155 0.80 0.96 1.62
C LEU A 155 2.22 0.45 1.44
N ASP A 156 3.21 1.27 1.78
CA ASP A 156 4.62 0.89 1.75
C ASP A 156 5.08 0.52 3.17
N GLU A 157 5.30 -0.77 3.40
CA GLU A 157 5.77 -1.35 4.66
C GLU A 157 4.94 -1.00 5.91
N PRO A 158 3.59 -1.09 5.84
CA PRO A 158 2.71 -0.61 6.92
C PRO A 158 2.84 -1.37 8.24
N THR A 159 3.49 -2.53 8.24
CA THR A 159 3.67 -3.35 9.46
C THR A 159 5.09 -3.29 10.00
N SER A 160 5.98 -2.48 9.39
CA SER A 160 7.39 -2.37 9.79
C SER A 160 7.53 -1.84 11.22
N GLY A 161 8.22 -2.62 12.07
CA GLY A 161 8.47 -2.25 13.47
C GLY A 161 7.27 -2.38 14.41
N LEU A 162 6.24 -3.10 14.00
CA LEU A 162 5.17 -3.56 14.88
C LEU A 162 5.57 -4.86 15.59
N ASP A 163 5.05 -5.04 16.81
CA ASP A 163 5.10 -6.34 17.45
C ASP A 163 4.19 -7.35 16.72
N PRO A 164 4.39 -8.68 16.92
CA PRO A 164 3.66 -9.70 16.18
C PRO A 164 2.13 -9.61 16.33
N VAL A 165 1.62 -9.24 17.51
CA VAL A 165 0.17 -9.16 17.77
C VAL A 165 -0.43 -7.98 17.01
N ALA A 166 0.15 -6.79 17.18
CA ALA A 166 -0.31 -5.59 16.47
C ALA A 166 -0.23 -5.75 14.94
N ARG A 167 0.78 -6.50 14.46
CA ARG A 167 0.93 -6.80 13.04
C ARG A 167 -0.21 -7.67 12.52
N GLU A 168 -0.52 -8.77 13.22
CA GLU A 168 -1.63 -9.67 12.82
C GLU A 168 -2.96 -8.93 12.79
N GLU A 169 -3.26 -8.11 13.80
CA GLU A 169 -4.47 -7.29 13.85
C GLU A 169 -4.60 -6.36 12.63
N ILE A 170 -3.50 -5.74 12.19
CA ILE A 170 -3.51 -4.84 11.03
C ILE A 170 -3.66 -5.62 9.71
N LEU A 171 -3.07 -6.80 9.60
CA LEU A 171 -3.26 -7.65 8.44
C LEU A 171 -4.73 -8.09 8.29
N GLU A 172 -5.41 -8.38 9.41
CA GLU A 172 -6.85 -8.68 9.39
C GLU A 172 -7.68 -7.44 9.01
N ASP A 173 -7.31 -6.22 9.47
CA ASP A 173 -7.97 -4.98 9.02
C ASP A 173 -7.88 -4.80 7.48
N PHE A 174 -6.79 -5.23 6.83
CA PHE A 174 -6.68 -5.17 5.36
C PHE A 174 -7.59 -6.19 4.68
N LYS A 175 -7.72 -7.39 5.20
CA LYS A 175 -8.67 -8.39 4.69
C LYS A 175 -10.12 -7.90 4.85
N GLU A 176 -10.44 -7.34 6.02
CA GLU A 176 -11.76 -6.73 6.26
C GLU A 176 -12.03 -5.58 5.29
N PHE A 177 -11.02 -4.76 4.99
CA PHE A 177 -11.17 -3.63 4.06
C PHE A 177 -11.61 -4.06 2.66
N VAL A 178 -11.14 -5.19 2.14
CA VAL A 178 -11.50 -5.70 0.81
C VAL A 178 -12.68 -6.66 0.80
N SER A 179 -13.21 -7.04 1.97
CA SER A 179 -14.21 -8.09 2.14
C SER A 179 -15.55 -7.80 1.44
N ASP A 180 -15.85 -6.54 1.16
CA ASP A 180 -17.05 -6.14 0.39
C ASP A 180 -16.95 -6.43 -1.12
N GLY A 181 -15.77 -6.89 -1.59
CA GLY A 181 -15.49 -7.19 -3.00
C GLY A 181 -15.41 -5.96 -3.91
N LYS A 182 -15.34 -4.74 -3.36
CA LYS A 182 -15.31 -3.48 -4.11
C LYS A 182 -14.01 -2.71 -3.96
N LYS A 183 -13.35 -2.85 -2.82
CA LYS A 183 -12.11 -2.15 -2.46
C LYS A 183 -10.91 -3.01 -2.80
N ALA A 184 -9.73 -2.39 -2.82
CA ALA A 184 -8.50 -3.07 -3.17
C ALA A 184 -7.30 -2.59 -2.33
N VAL A 185 -6.23 -3.36 -2.27
CA VAL A 185 -5.00 -2.99 -1.57
C VAL A 185 -3.79 -3.29 -2.44
N LEU A 186 -2.87 -2.31 -2.55
CA LEU A 186 -1.50 -2.51 -3.01
C LEU A 186 -0.58 -2.34 -1.80
N ILE A 187 0.17 -3.37 -1.47
CA ILE A 187 0.98 -3.38 -0.26
C ILE A 187 2.38 -3.92 -0.51
N SER A 188 3.40 -3.29 0.06
CA SER A 188 4.72 -3.91 0.22
C SER A 188 4.91 -4.37 1.66
N LEU A 189 5.49 -5.55 1.86
CA LEU A 189 5.86 -6.06 3.18
C LEU A 189 7.29 -6.61 3.15
N HIS A 190 7.99 -6.50 4.28
CA HIS A 190 9.30 -7.11 4.47
C HIS A 190 9.24 -8.59 4.82
N ILE A 191 8.14 -9.01 5.45
CA ILE A 191 7.97 -10.38 5.92
C ILE A 191 7.12 -11.12 4.88
N SER A 192 7.76 -11.98 4.13
CA SER A 192 7.16 -12.72 3.02
C SER A 192 5.97 -13.57 3.46
N SER A 193 6.09 -14.23 4.62
CA SER A 193 4.99 -15.05 5.17
C SER A 193 3.74 -14.24 5.54
N ASP A 194 3.87 -12.95 5.85
CA ASP A 194 2.71 -12.10 6.09
C ASP A 194 1.98 -11.81 4.78
N LEU A 195 2.75 -11.60 3.71
CA LEU A 195 2.18 -11.36 2.39
C LEU A 195 1.48 -12.60 1.83
N GLU A 196 2.07 -13.77 2.01
CA GLU A 196 1.47 -15.06 1.63
C GLU A 196 0.11 -15.31 2.30
N LYS A 197 -0.07 -14.78 3.53
CA LYS A 197 -1.32 -14.91 4.28
C LYS A 197 -2.46 -14.02 3.78
N ILE A 198 -2.14 -12.86 3.20
CA ILE A 198 -3.17 -11.84 2.89
C ILE A 198 -3.30 -11.51 1.42
N ALA A 199 -2.24 -11.67 0.61
CA ALA A 199 -2.26 -11.27 -0.80
C ALA A 199 -2.94 -12.34 -1.68
N ASP A 200 -3.71 -11.88 -2.66
CA ASP A 200 -4.26 -12.72 -3.72
C ASP A 200 -3.24 -12.92 -4.83
N GLU A 201 -2.56 -11.85 -5.23
CA GLU A 201 -1.45 -11.85 -6.20
C GLU A 201 -0.20 -11.22 -5.60
N ILE A 202 0.97 -11.75 -5.97
CA ILE A 202 2.28 -11.24 -5.56
C ILE A 202 3.10 -10.89 -6.80
N VAL A 203 3.59 -9.65 -6.82
CA VAL A 203 4.46 -9.09 -7.87
C VAL A 203 5.88 -9.00 -7.33
N PHE A 204 6.79 -9.73 -7.94
CA PHE A 204 8.22 -9.67 -7.60
C PHE A 204 8.94 -8.65 -8.48
N ILE A 205 9.60 -7.69 -7.80
CA ILE A 205 10.44 -6.67 -8.45
C ILE A 205 11.89 -6.90 -8.02
N HIS A 206 12.79 -7.02 -9.01
CA HIS A 206 14.21 -7.15 -8.78
C HIS A 206 14.98 -6.16 -9.70
N GLN A 207 15.86 -5.37 -9.10
CA GLN A 207 16.68 -4.38 -9.83
C GLN A 207 15.87 -3.49 -10.79
N GLY A 208 14.71 -3.03 -10.36
CA GLY A 208 13.81 -2.17 -11.12
C GLY A 208 12.98 -2.87 -12.20
N ARG A 209 13.00 -4.18 -12.30
CA ARG A 209 12.23 -4.96 -13.26
C ARG A 209 11.24 -5.87 -12.58
N GLN A 210 10.08 -6.01 -13.18
CA GLN A 210 9.11 -7.01 -12.80
C GLN A 210 9.60 -8.38 -13.31
N VAL A 211 9.76 -9.31 -12.37
CA VAL A 211 10.22 -10.67 -12.67
C VAL A 211 9.04 -11.58 -12.94
N PHE A 212 8.03 -11.54 -12.05
CA PHE A 212 6.79 -12.28 -12.22
C PHE A 212 5.62 -11.60 -11.49
N THR A 213 4.42 -12.03 -11.86
CA THR A 213 3.19 -11.91 -11.06
C THR A 213 2.60 -13.29 -10.94
N LYS A 214 2.40 -13.77 -9.72
CA LYS A 214 1.83 -15.08 -9.41
C LYS A 214 0.78 -14.95 -8.33
N SER A 215 -0.21 -15.83 -8.34
CA SER A 215 -1.13 -15.95 -7.22
C SER A 215 -0.42 -16.48 -5.97
N SER A 216 -0.90 -16.12 -4.78
CA SER A 216 -0.35 -16.65 -3.53
C SER A 216 -0.42 -18.18 -3.48
N ARG A 217 -1.42 -18.78 -4.13
CA ARG A 217 -1.54 -20.23 -4.23
C ARG A 217 -0.38 -20.84 -5.02
N GLU A 218 -0.08 -20.32 -6.21
CA GLU A 218 1.05 -20.79 -7.03
C GLU A 218 2.37 -20.65 -6.28
N ILE A 219 2.55 -19.54 -5.58
CA ILE A 219 3.74 -19.29 -4.76
C ILE A 219 3.88 -20.29 -3.61
N CYS A 220 2.79 -20.61 -2.91
CA CYS A 220 2.81 -21.62 -1.85
C CYS A 220 3.13 -23.02 -2.41
N GLU A 221 2.60 -23.39 -3.56
CA GLU A 221 2.88 -24.66 -4.24
C GLU A 221 4.36 -24.76 -4.68
N GLU A 222 5.02 -23.65 -4.96
CA GLU A 222 6.44 -23.55 -5.32
C GLU A 222 7.40 -23.38 -4.12
N GLY A 223 6.90 -23.44 -2.88
CA GLY A 223 7.71 -23.39 -1.66
C GLY A 223 7.82 -22.03 -0.98
N GLY A 224 7.02 -21.07 -1.40
CA GLY A 224 6.90 -19.75 -0.78
C GLY A 224 7.77 -18.67 -1.43
N VAL A 225 7.43 -17.41 -1.11
CA VAL A 225 8.06 -16.21 -1.70
C VAL A 225 9.57 -16.21 -1.53
N ASP A 226 10.06 -16.49 -0.32
CA ASP A 226 11.50 -16.43 -0.02
C ASP A 226 12.30 -17.46 -0.83
N MET A 227 11.75 -18.66 -1.03
CA MET A 227 12.41 -19.70 -1.83
C MET A 227 12.54 -19.26 -3.28
N ILE A 228 11.44 -18.80 -3.88
CA ILE A 228 11.42 -18.38 -5.29
C ILE A 228 12.36 -17.19 -5.51
N MET A 229 12.32 -16.19 -4.63
CA MET A 229 13.22 -15.03 -4.71
C MET A 229 14.69 -15.43 -4.62
N ASN A 230 15.04 -16.34 -3.69
CA ASN A 230 16.41 -16.81 -3.51
C ASN A 230 16.90 -17.61 -4.73
N GLU A 231 16.05 -18.45 -5.33
CA GLU A 231 16.39 -19.19 -6.54
C GLU A 231 16.64 -18.26 -7.72
N TYR A 232 15.79 -17.25 -7.91
CA TYR A 232 15.98 -16.25 -8.95
C TYR A 232 17.29 -15.48 -8.78
N VAL A 233 17.58 -14.95 -7.58
CA VAL A 233 18.80 -14.19 -7.31
C VAL A 233 20.06 -15.05 -7.49
N ARG A 234 19.99 -16.36 -7.23
CA ARG A 234 21.09 -17.31 -7.45
C ARG A 234 21.25 -17.76 -8.91
N GLY A 235 20.46 -17.23 -9.84
CA GLY A 235 20.53 -17.55 -11.26
C GLY A 235 19.94 -18.91 -11.63
N LYS A 236 19.13 -19.50 -10.78
CA LYS A 236 18.31 -20.67 -11.16
C LYS A 236 17.11 -20.16 -11.96
N SER A 237 16.88 -20.73 -13.14
CA SER A 237 15.68 -20.45 -13.95
C SER A 237 14.44 -20.80 -13.16
N ILE A 238 13.53 -19.85 -13.03
CA ILE A 238 12.19 -20.01 -12.46
C ILE A 238 11.20 -20.23 -13.61
#